data_264a36335c438488dd11d6c3d0f2172d
#
_entry.id   264a36335c438488dd11d6c3d0f2172d
#
_cell.length_a   1.000
_cell.length_b   1.000
_cell.length_c   1.000
_cell.angle_alpha   90.00
_cell.angle_beta   90.00
_cell.angle_gamma   90.00
#
_symmetry.space_group_name_H-M   'P 1'
#
loop_
_entity.id
_entity.type
_entity.pdbx_description
1 polymer ?
#
loop_
_entity_poly.entity_id
_entity_poly.type
_entity_poly.pdbx_seq_one_letter_code
_entity_poly.pdbx_strand_id
1 'polypeptide(L)' 'MKFKSFTFNFKGGPITVLALHYEEAKILAQAEAIKRAWDYTVIN' A
#
# COMPACT_ATOMS: atom_id res chain seq x y z
N MET A 1 5.01 -10.89 -17.57
CA MET A 1 5.24 -10.17 -16.33
C MET A 1 4.22 -10.55 -15.30
N LYS A 2 4.65 -10.73 -14.06
CA LYS A 2 3.75 -11.15 -12.99
C LYS A 2 3.68 -10.09 -11.92
N PHE A 3 2.46 -9.74 -11.55
CA PHE A 3 2.24 -8.88 -10.40
C PHE A 3 2.51 -9.66 -9.13
N LYS A 4 2.99 -8.96 -8.12
CA LYS A 4 3.23 -9.52 -6.80
C LYS A 4 2.32 -8.83 -5.80
N SER A 5 1.93 -9.57 -4.79
CA SER A 5 1.10 -9.03 -3.72
C SER A 5 2.00 -8.41 -2.66
N PHE A 6 1.73 -7.14 -2.34
CA PHE A 6 2.47 -6.42 -1.29
C PHE A 6 1.48 -5.95 -0.25
N THR A 7 1.79 -6.18 1.01
CA THR A 7 0.95 -5.75 2.11
C THR A 7 1.71 -4.72 2.93
N PHE A 8 1.08 -3.58 3.16
CA PHE A 8 1.65 -2.51 3.96
C PHE A 8 0.74 -2.26 5.14
N ASN A 9 1.33 -2.01 6.30
CA ASN A 9 0.56 -1.73 7.50
C ASN A 9 0.49 -0.23 7.72
N PHE A 10 -0.73 0.25 7.90
CA PHE A 10 -1.00 1.65 8.19
C PHE A 10 -1.70 1.72 9.55
N LYS A 11 -1.81 2.93 10.09
CA LYS A 11 -2.48 3.11 11.37
C LYS A 11 -3.92 2.61 11.32
N GLY A 12 -4.58 2.74 10.17
CA GLY A 12 -5.95 2.27 10.01
C GLY A 12 -6.07 0.77 9.78
N GLY A 13 -4.98 0.09 9.42
CA GLY A 13 -5.00 -1.33 9.15
C GLY A 13 -4.11 -1.70 7.97
N PRO A 14 -4.11 -2.97 7.56
CA PRO A 14 -3.30 -3.41 6.42
C PRO A 14 -3.97 -3.09 5.11
N ILE A 15 -3.15 -2.80 4.09
CA ILE A 15 -3.60 -2.62 2.72
C ILE A 15 -2.74 -3.50 1.83
N THR A 16 -3.38 -4.34 1.02
CA THR A 16 -2.68 -5.21 0.08
C THR A 16 -2.91 -4.69 -1.32
N VAL A 17 -1.83 -4.58 -2.10
CA VAL A 17 -1.90 -4.14 -3.49
C VAL A 17 -1.11 -5.09 -4.36
N LEU A 18 -1.41 -5.09 -5.65
CA LEU A 18 -0.69 -5.86 -6.65
C LEU A 18 0.15 -4.89 -7.47
N ALA A 19 1.43 -5.19 -7.61
CA ALA A 19 2.34 -4.37 -8.37
C ALA A 19 3.54 -5.19 -8.81
N LEU A 20 4.30 -4.64 -9.74
CA LEU A 20 5.51 -5.32 -10.22
C LEU A 20 6.70 -5.03 -9.32
N HIS A 21 6.71 -3.88 -8.68
CA HIS A 21 7.84 -3.44 -7.86
C HIS A 21 7.36 -2.88 -6.53
N TYR A 22 8.21 -2.99 -5.52
CA TYR A 22 7.90 -2.54 -4.17
C TYR A 22 7.55 -1.05 -4.12
N GLU A 23 8.34 -0.21 -4.79
CA GLU A 23 8.10 1.24 -4.75
C GLU A 23 6.76 1.60 -5.37
N GLU A 24 6.41 0.95 -6.46
CA GLU A 24 5.11 1.16 -7.09
C GLU A 24 4.00 0.73 -6.15
N ALA A 25 4.18 -0.43 -5.51
CA ALA A 25 3.19 -0.93 -4.57
C ALA A 25 2.98 0.03 -3.41
N LYS A 26 4.07 0.61 -2.90
CA LYS A 26 4.00 1.56 -1.80
C LYS A 26 3.17 2.78 -2.18
N ILE A 27 3.39 3.31 -3.38
CA ILE A 27 2.64 4.46 -3.86
C ILE A 27 1.15 4.12 -3.97
N LEU A 28 0.85 2.94 -4.53
CA LEU A 28 -0.53 2.50 -4.67
C LEU A 28 -1.21 2.34 -3.31
N ALA A 29 -0.49 1.75 -2.36
CA ALA A 29 -1.04 1.54 -1.02
C ALA A 29 -1.29 2.87 -0.31
N GLN A 30 -0.35 3.81 -0.45
CA GLN A 30 -0.52 5.13 0.16
C GLN A 30 -1.68 5.89 -0.46
N ALA A 31 -1.87 5.77 -1.77
CA ALA A 31 -3.02 6.38 -2.43
C ALA A 31 -4.32 5.80 -1.90
N GLU A 32 -4.35 4.50 -1.67
CA GLU A 32 -5.54 3.87 -1.10
C GLU A 32 -5.80 4.35 0.32
N ALA A 33 -4.75 4.49 1.12
CA ALA A 33 -4.89 5.00 2.49
C ALA A 33 -5.48 6.41 2.48
N ILE A 34 -4.99 7.27 1.59
CA ILE A 34 -5.51 8.63 1.47
C ILE A 34 -6.98 8.61 1.09
N LYS A 35 -7.35 7.72 0.16
CA LYS A 35 -8.73 7.58 -0.28
C LYS A 35 -9.63 7.18 0.87
N ARG A 36 -9.11 6.42 1.83
CA ARG A 36 -9.86 5.98 3.01
C ARG A 36 -9.77 7.00 4.15
N ALA A 37 -9.14 8.13 3.93
CA ALA A 37 -8.90 9.15 4.95
C ALA A 37 -8.02 8.63 6.09
N TRP A 38 -7.14 7.68 5.79
CA TRP A 38 -6.17 7.16 6.74
C TRP A 38 -4.88 7.96 6.66
N ASP A 39 -4.08 7.89 7.74
CA ASP A 39 -2.71 8.38 7.70
C ASP A 39 -1.94 7.50 6.71
N TYR A 40 -1.29 8.13 5.73
CA TYR A 40 -0.59 7.37 4.68
C TYR A 40 0.83 6.99 5.07
N THR A 41 1.20 7.17 6.32
CA THR A 41 2.51 6.74 6.80
C THR A 41 2.54 5.23 6.93
N VAL A 42 3.47 4.59 6.23
CA VAL A 42 3.64 3.15 6.31
C VAL A 42 4.35 2.82 7.63
N ILE A 43 3.73 1.96 8.42
CA ILE A 43 4.27 1.59 9.72
C ILE A 43 5.41 0.59 9.57
N ASN A 44 5.29 -0.32 8.57
CA ASN A 44 6.38 -1.25 8.30
C ASN A 44 6.53 -1.56 6.82
#